data_91428b564169b28aa1e564efd5aa37fe
#
_entry.id   91428b564169b28aa1e564efd5aa37fe
#
_cell.length_a   1.000
_cell.length_b   1.000
_cell.length_c   1.000
_cell.angle_alpha   90.00
_cell.angle_beta   90.00
_cell.angle_gamma   90.00
#
_symmetry.space_group_name_H-M   'P 1'
#
loop_
_entity.id
_entity.type
_entity.pdbx_description
1 polymer ?
#
loop_
_entity_poly.entity_id
_entity_poly.type
_entity_poly.pdbx_seq_one_letter_code
_entity_poly.pdbx_strand_id
1 'polypeptide(L)'
;MKKKIKWICERLKSGRFKQLWIQTVWIYSYVRMYWKEIVFYTGTGLLGTIIGLVSSLLSKDLVDLITGHQASRLVMTFVWYIAFSAGNICVTQLLNYLSNMISLKVDQEMKADIFQKMLTTRLEPLMAYHTGDLLTRWSSDVSVISSGVLNWIPNLIIYTAKFITSFAVVFYYDVTFALLALIGIPVSIVMSKTLLSKMQANNKQSAAMNAKMSGFHQETFSNIQAIKAFDLIPLYVCRLQELQKDYFSMKKKFQKLSAFTSIMMSFVGIVVSYSCYALGIYRVFTGAITYGTMTLFYRCRAVLQVR
;
A
#
# COMPACT_ATOMS: atom_id res chain seq x y z
N MET A 1 7.82 -3.17 30.60
CA MET A 1 8.61 -3.90 29.60
C MET A 1 8.49 -5.42 29.71
N LYS A 2 8.65 -6.05 30.87
CA LYS A 2 8.57 -7.52 31.06
C LYS A 2 7.24 -8.18 30.62
N LYS A 3 6.08 -7.55 30.79
CA LYS A 3 4.77 -8.08 30.32
C LYS A 3 4.67 -8.13 28.76
N LYS A 4 5.27 -7.19 28.04
CA LYS A 4 5.29 -7.20 26.56
C LYS A 4 6.20 -8.31 26.02
N ILE A 5 7.34 -8.55 26.66
CA ILE A 5 8.28 -9.60 26.26
C ILE A 5 7.66 -10.97 26.53
N LYS A 6 6.98 -11.17 27.67
CA LYS A 6 6.28 -12.42 28.00
C LYS A 6 5.14 -12.71 26.99
N TRP A 7 4.36 -11.71 26.59
CA TRP A 7 3.32 -11.84 25.57
C TRP A 7 3.88 -12.17 24.17
N ILE A 8 5.05 -11.60 23.81
CA ILE A 8 5.76 -11.93 22.57
C ILE A 8 6.29 -13.37 22.63
N CYS A 9 6.88 -13.81 23.76
CA CYS A 9 7.35 -15.19 23.96
C CYS A 9 6.20 -16.20 23.96
N GLU A 10 5.04 -15.89 24.53
CA GLU A 10 3.85 -16.78 24.50
C GLU A 10 3.27 -16.87 23.07
N ARG A 11 3.28 -15.79 22.30
CA ARG A 11 2.91 -15.81 20.87
C ARG A 11 3.91 -16.56 19.99
N LEU A 12 5.18 -16.58 20.36
CA LEU A 12 6.23 -17.35 19.69
C LEU A 12 6.11 -18.85 20.00
N LYS A 13 5.65 -19.23 21.20
CA LYS A 13 5.40 -20.63 21.60
C LYS A 13 4.09 -21.23 21.07
N SER A 14 3.09 -20.41 20.72
CA SER A 14 1.86 -20.91 20.12
C SER A 14 2.13 -21.26 18.66
N GLY A 15 2.06 -22.50 18.24
CA GLY A 15 2.39 -23.10 16.93
C GLY A 15 2.06 -22.29 15.64
N ARG A 16 1.57 -21.04 15.78
CA ARG A 16 1.36 -20.05 14.72
C ARG A 16 2.65 -19.70 13.97
N PHE A 17 3.80 -19.68 14.66
CA PHE A 17 5.07 -19.35 14.00
C PHE A 17 5.48 -20.47 13.02
N LYS A 18 5.23 -21.72 13.38
CA LYS A 18 5.46 -22.86 12.48
C LYS A 18 4.54 -22.82 11.26
N GLN A 19 3.28 -22.44 11.46
CA GLN A 19 2.32 -22.26 10.35
C GLN A 19 2.71 -21.07 9.44
N LEU A 20 3.06 -19.93 10.01
CA LEU A 20 3.55 -18.78 9.26
C LEU A 20 4.83 -19.11 8.51
N TRP A 21 5.74 -19.87 9.13
CA TRP A 21 6.98 -20.30 8.48
C TRP A 21 6.70 -21.21 7.28
N ILE A 22 5.82 -22.19 7.41
CA ILE A 22 5.42 -23.08 6.31
C ILE A 22 4.80 -22.27 5.18
N GLN A 23 3.91 -21.33 5.51
CA GLN A 23 3.29 -20.43 4.52
C GLN A 23 4.34 -19.56 3.82
N THR A 24 5.30 -19.01 4.57
CA THR A 24 6.38 -18.18 4.02
C THR A 24 7.29 -19.00 3.11
N VAL A 25 7.64 -20.23 3.47
CA VAL A 25 8.45 -21.13 2.64
C VAL A 25 7.71 -21.51 1.37
N TRP A 26 6.40 -21.76 1.44
CA TRP A 26 5.59 -22.03 0.27
C TRP A 26 5.53 -20.82 -0.68
N ILE A 27 5.30 -19.63 -0.15
CA ILE A 27 5.36 -18.37 -0.92
C ILE A 27 6.75 -18.18 -1.53
N TYR A 28 7.82 -18.43 -0.77
CA TYR A 28 9.19 -18.30 -1.24
C TYR A 28 9.49 -19.23 -2.43
N SER A 29 8.88 -20.41 -2.51
CA SER A 29 9.05 -21.33 -3.64
C SER A 29 8.56 -20.71 -4.97
N TYR A 30 7.45 -19.96 -4.92
CA TYR A 30 6.96 -19.21 -6.09
C TYR A 30 7.81 -17.96 -6.39
N VAL A 31 8.21 -17.21 -5.36
CA VAL A 31 9.12 -16.06 -5.54
C VAL A 31 10.44 -16.48 -6.18
N ARG A 32 10.98 -17.63 -5.79
CA ARG A 32 12.21 -18.19 -6.37
C ARG A 32 12.06 -18.52 -7.85
N MET A 33 10.88 -18.92 -8.30
CA MET A 33 10.63 -19.22 -9.71
C MET A 33 10.72 -17.96 -10.60
N TYR A 34 10.28 -16.81 -10.04
CA TYR A 34 10.26 -15.51 -10.75
C TYR A 34 11.37 -14.55 -10.31
N TRP A 35 12.47 -15.08 -9.75
CA TRP A 35 13.52 -14.21 -9.19
C TRP A 35 14.12 -13.25 -10.21
N LYS A 36 14.23 -13.68 -11.50
CA LYS A 36 14.79 -12.85 -12.59
C LYS A 36 13.91 -11.64 -12.86
N GLU A 37 12.61 -11.87 -12.99
CA GLU A 37 11.62 -10.82 -13.19
C GLU A 37 11.55 -9.85 -11.99
N ILE A 38 11.62 -10.39 -10.77
CA ILE A 38 11.63 -9.61 -9.54
C ILE A 38 12.91 -8.76 -9.44
N VAL A 39 14.06 -9.30 -9.75
CA VAL A 39 15.33 -8.57 -9.79
C VAL A 39 15.30 -7.49 -10.86
N PHE A 40 14.79 -7.78 -12.05
CA PHE A 40 14.65 -6.81 -13.12
C PHE A 40 13.70 -5.66 -12.71
N TYR A 41 12.56 -6.00 -12.14
CA TYR A 41 11.61 -5.02 -11.61
C TYR A 41 12.23 -4.13 -10.52
N THR A 42 12.90 -4.75 -9.56
CA THR A 42 13.57 -4.03 -8.46
C THR A 42 14.71 -3.15 -8.98
N GLY A 43 15.51 -3.66 -9.92
CA GLY A 43 16.57 -2.90 -10.57
C GLY A 43 16.04 -1.68 -11.32
N THR A 44 14.96 -1.85 -12.09
CA THR A 44 14.28 -0.74 -12.78
C THR A 44 13.74 0.28 -11.77
N GLY A 45 13.22 -0.17 -10.62
CA GLY A 45 12.74 0.71 -9.54
C GLY A 45 13.86 1.51 -8.88
N LEU A 46 15.02 0.90 -8.69
CA LEU A 46 16.21 1.59 -8.18
C LEU A 46 16.74 2.62 -9.19
N LEU A 47 16.79 2.29 -10.47
CA LEU A 47 17.12 3.25 -11.53
C LEU A 47 16.13 4.42 -11.56
N GLY A 48 14.83 4.16 -11.44
CA GLY A 48 13.81 5.21 -11.32
C GLY A 48 14.02 6.10 -10.09
N THR A 49 14.51 5.54 -8.99
CA THR A 49 14.85 6.32 -7.80
C THR A 49 16.02 7.27 -8.05
N ILE A 50 17.06 6.81 -8.74
CA ILE A 50 18.21 7.65 -9.10
C ILE A 50 17.80 8.76 -10.07
N ILE A 51 17.05 8.42 -11.13
CA ILE A 51 16.53 9.41 -12.10
C ILE A 51 15.66 10.47 -11.43
N GLY A 52 14.78 10.04 -10.51
CA GLY A 52 13.93 10.96 -9.74
C GLY A 52 14.74 11.89 -8.82
N LEU A 53 15.83 11.37 -8.23
CA LEU A 53 16.72 12.16 -7.40
C LEU A 53 17.50 13.19 -8.24
N VAL A 54 18.05 12.79 -9.39
CA VAL A 54 18.72 13.71 -10.33
C VAL A 54 17.77 14.80 -10.81
N SER A 55 16.52 14.42 -11.17
CA SER A 55 15.49 15.40 -11.55
C SER A 55 15.18 16.40 -10.41
N SER A 56 15.20 15.94 -9.15
CA SER A 56 14.99 16.80 -7.99
C SER A 56 16.17 17.76 -7.77
N LEU A 57 17.41 17.30 -7.97
CA LEU A 57 18.61 18.14 -7.89
C LEU A 57 18.65 19.19 -9.03
N LEU A 58 18.35 18.79 -10.26
CA LEU A 58 18.23 19.71 -11.38
C LEU A 58 17.14 20.79 -11.16
N SER A 59 16.03 20.39 -10.53
CA SER A 59 15.01 21.36 -10.13
C SER A 59 15.52 22.39 -9.10
N LYS A 60 16.33 21.95 -8.15
CA LYS A 60 17.01 22.83 -7.19
C LYS A 60 17.91 23.81 -7.93
N ASP A 61 18.82 23.30 -8.78
CA ASP A 61 19.77 24.11 -9.53
C ASP A 61 19.07 25.12 -10.44
N LEU A 62 17.93 24.74 -11.03
CA LEU A 62 17.10 25.61 -11.84
C LEU A 62 16.56 26.81 -11.04
N VAL A 63 16.06 26.56 -9.84
CA VAL A 63 15.59 27.65 -8.95
C VAL A 63 16.75 28.54 -8.52
N ASP A 64 17.90 27.97 -8.19
CA ASP A 64 19.09 28.73 -7.79
C ASP A 64 19.63 29.59 -8.94
N LEU A 65 19.61 29.11 -10.20
CA LEU A 65 19.98 29.89 -11.38
C LEU A 65 19.02 31.05 -11.65
N ILE A 66 17.71 30.84 -11.46
CA ILE A 66 16.70 31.90 -11.62
C ILE A 66 16.91 32.99 -10.57
N THR A 67 17.08 32.61 -9.29
CA THR A 67 17.28 33.57 -8.20
C THR A 67 18.65 34.27 -8.26
N GLY A 68 19.68 33.61 -8.81
CA GLY A 68 21.01 34.18 -9.04
C GLY A 68 21.17 34.95 -10.35
N HIS A 69 20.12 35.13 -11.17
CA HIS A 69 20.12 35.85 -12.47
C HIS A 69 21.16 35.30 -13.47
N GLN A 70 21.53 34.02 -13.40
CA GLN A 70 22.50 33.41 -14.30
C GLN A 70 21.84 32.82 -15.55
N ALA A 71 21.57 33.65 -16.56
CA ALA A 71 20.87 33.28 -17.78
C ALA A 71 21.62 32.26 -18.66
N SER A 72 22.98 32.24 -18.62
CA SER A 72 23.79 31.46 -19.56
C SER A 72 23.64 29.94 -19.44
N ARG A 73 23.36 29.41 -18.23
CA ARG A 73 23.17 27.97 -17.96
C ARG A 73 21.71 27.54 -17.83
N LEU A 74 20.79 28.50 -17.76
CA LEU A 74 19.40 28.24 -17.45
C LEU A 74 18.73 27.34 -18.49
N VAL A 75 18.90 27.62 -19.78
CA VAL A 75 18.29 26.86 -20.87
C VAL A 75 18.78 25.40 -20.86
N MET A 76 20.07 25.18 -20.68
CA MET A 76 20.65 23.83 -20.67
C MET A 76 20.16 23.03 -19.47
N THR A 77 20.13 23.61 -18.27
CA THR A 77 19.61 22.96 -17.06
C THR A 77 18.12 22.66 -17.20
N PHE A 78 17.35 23.55 -17.83
CA PHE A 78 15.92 23.34 -18.08
C PHE A 78 15.67 22.16 -19.04
N VAL A 79 16.45 22.05 -20.12
CA VAL A 79 16.37 20.91 -21.05
C VAL A 79 16.69 19.59 -20.34
N TRP A 80 17.76 19.55 -19.55
CA TRP A 80 18.09 18.37 -18.74
C TRP A 80 17.00 18.02 -17.73
N TYR A 81 16.44 19.02 -17.05
CA TYR A 81 15.35 18.81 -16.12
C TYR A 81 14.12 18.17 -16.79
N ILE A 82 13.73 18.66 -17.97
CA ILE A 82 12.63 18.07 -18.74
C ILE A 82 12.97 16.65 -19.16
N ALA A 83 14.18 16.40 -19.67
CA ALA A 83 14.62 15.08 -20.11
C ALA A 83 14.60 14.05 -18.96
N PHE A 84 15.16 14.38 -17.79
CA PHE A 84 15.15 13.48 -16.62
C PHE A 84 13.74 13.34 -16.04
N SER A 85 12.91 14.38 -16.06
CA SER A 85 11.51 14.32 -15.61
C SER A 85 10.68 13.40 -16.51
N ALA A 86 10.81 13.53 -17.83
CA ALA A 86 10.17 12.64 -18.80
C ALA A 86 10.67 11.19 -18.65
N GLY A 87 11.99 11.01 -18.49
CA GLY A 87 12.59 9.71 -18.21
C GLY A 87 12.02 9.06 -16.94
N ASN A 88 11.83 9.84 -15.87
CA ASN A 88 11.22 9.34 -14.63
C ASN A 88 9.76 8.89 -14.83
N ILE A 89 8.99 9.62 -15.64
CA ILE A 89 7.62 9.21 -16.00
C ILE A 89 7.65 7.89 -16.78
N CYS A 90 8.50 7.77 -17.80
CA CYS A 90 8.65 6.55 -18.59
C CYS A 90 9.02 5.34 -17.72
N VAL A 91 10.01 5.50 -16.82
CA VAL A 91 10.43 4.43 -15.91
C VAL A 91 9.31 4.06 -14.94
N THR A 92 8.55 5.04 -14.43
CA THR A 92 7.40 4.77 -13.54
C THR A 92 6.31 3.98 -14.26
N GLN A 93 5.99 4.32 -15.50
CA GLN A 93 5.01 3.58 -16.31
C GLN A 93 5.50 2.18 -16.66
N LEU A 94 6.79 2.05 -16.97
CA LEU A 94 7.42 0.74 -17.21
C LEU A 94 7.33 -0.14 -15.94
N LEU A 95 7.59 0.41 -14.75
CA LEU A 95 7.42 -0.30 -13.48
C LEU A 95 5.98 -0.76 -13.27
N ASN A 96 5.01 0.08 -13.52
CA ASN A 96 3.58 -0.28 -13.40
C ASN A 96 3.23 -1.42 -14.37
N TYR A 97 3.70 -1.33 -15.61
CA TYR A 97 3.51 -2.37 -16.61
C TYR A 97 4.14 -3.71 -16.20
N LEU A 98 5.41 -3.68 -15.77
CA LEU A 98 6.12 -4.88 -15.29
C LEU A 98 5.43 -5.50 -14.09
N SER A 99 5.03 -4.70 -13.10
CA SER A 99 4.31 -5.15 -11.91
C SER A 99 3.03 -5.89 -12.28
N ASN A 100 2.22 -5.31 -13.17
CA ASN A 100 0.97 -5.90 -13.60
C ASN A 100 1.19 -7.19 -14.41
N MET A 101 2.17 -7.21 -15.33
CA MET A 101 2.47 -8.39 -16.13
C MET A 101 2.98 -9.56 -15.29
N ILE A 102 3.90 -9.30 -14.36
CA ILE A 102 4.42 -10.31 -13.44
C ILE A 102 3.27 -10.84 -12.55
N SER A 103 2.43 -9.94 -12.01
CA SER A 103 1.29 -10.32 -11.18
C SER A 103 0.29 -11.22 -11.93
N LEU A 104 -0.04 -10.87 -13.17
CA LEU A 104 -0.95 -11.66 -14.02
C LEU A 104 -0.36 -13.04 -14.36
N LYS A 105 0.92 -13.10 -14.72
CA LYS A 105 1.59 -14.36 -15.03
C LYS A 105 1.59 -15.31 -13.84
N VAL A 106 1.96 -14.81 -12.68
CA VAL A 106 1.98 -15.62 -11.44
C VAL A 106 0.56 -16.03 -11.01
N ASP A 107 -0.43 -15.14 -11.16
CA ASP A 107 -1.82 -15.46 -10.86
C ASP A 107 -2.33 -16.63 -11.72
N GLN A 108 -2.03 -16.60 -13.04
CA GLN A 108 -2.42 -17.66 -13.96
C GLN A 108 -1.74 -18.99 -13.62
N GLU A 109 -0.43 -18.98 -13.38
CA GLU A 109 0.33 -20.21 -13.06
C GLU A 109 -0.10 -20.79 -11.71
N MET A 110 -0.31 -19.95 -10.68
CA MET A 110 -0.83 -20.41 -9.39
C MET A 110 -2.22 -21.00 -9.52
N LYS A 111 -3.11 -20.38 -10.30
CA LYS A 111 -4.45 -20.91 -10.57
C LYS A 111 -4.40 -22.24 -11.29
N ALA A 112 -3.54 -22.39 -12.29
CA ALA A 112 -3.35 -23.64 -13.02
C ALA A 112 -2.82 -24.77 -12.11
N ASP A 113 -1.80 -24.48 -11.29
CA ASP A 113 -1.22 -25.44 -10.33
C ASP A 113 -2.25 -25.89 -9.30
N ILE A 114 -3.00 -24.96 -8.71
CA ILE A 114 -4.04 -25.30 -7.72
C ILE A 114 -5.18 -26.07 -8.38
N PHE A 115 -5.60 -25.70 -9.58
CA PHE A 115 -6.62 -26.42 -10.32
C PHE A 115 -6.21 -27.86 -10.63
N GLN A 116 -4.98 -28.06 -11.09
CA GLN A 116 -4.42 -29.38 -11.30
C GLN A 116 -4.38 -30.20 -10.01
N LYS A 117 -3.95 -29.59 -8.90
CA LYS A 117 -3.93 -30.24 -7.58
C LYS A 117 -5.33 -30.62 -7.09
N MET A 118 -6.33 -29.75 -7.31
CA MET A 118 -7.72 -30.05 -6.98
C MET A 118 -8.23 -31.27 -7.75
N LEU A 119 -7.91 -31.39 -9.05
CA LEU A 119 -8.33 -32.51 -9.88
C LEU A 119 -7.62 -33.82 -9.55
N THR A 120 -6.36 -33.75 -9.09
CA THR A 120 -5.54 -34.94 -8.76
C THR A 120 -5.70 -35.38 -7.30
N THR A 121 -6.30 -34.57 -6.44
CA THR A 121 -6.52 -34.89 -5.02
C THR A 121 -7.64 -35.92 -4.88
N ARG A 122 -7.54 -36.80 -3.87
CA ARG A 122 -8.60 -37.74 -3.52
C ARG A 122 -9.91 -37.02 -3.22
N LEU A 123 -11.04 -37.66 -3.58
CA LEU A 123 -12.36 -37.06 -3.51
C LEU A 123 -12.79 -36.74 -2.06
N GLU A 124 -12.42 -37.60 -1.10
CA GLU A 124 -12.83 -37.49 0.32
C GLU A 124 -12.52 -36.12 0.95
N PRO A 125 -11.28 -35.59 0.87
CA PRO A 125 -10.98 -34.27 1.43
C PRO A 125 -11.71 -33.13 0.71
N LEU A 126 -12.02 -33.28 -0.58
CA LEU A 126 -12.70 -32.27 -1.38
C LEU A 126 -14.18 -32.17 -1.03
N MET A 127 -14.82 -33.31 -0.73
CA MET A 127 -16.23 -33.36 -0.33
C MET A 127 -16.52 -32.67 1.00
N ALA A 128 -15.49 -32.43 1.84
CA ALA A 128 -15.63 -31.64 3.06
C ALA A 128 -15.82 -30.13 2.81
N TYR A 129 -15.60 -29.65 1.58
CA TYR A 129 -15.74 -28.25 1.21
C TYR A 129 -16.91 -28.06 0.26
N HIS A 130 -17.67 -26.99 0.44
CA HIS A 130 -18.67 -26.59 -0.55
C HIS A 130 -17.99 -26.10 -1.84
N THR A 131 -18.57 -26.40 -2.99
CA THR A 131 -18.05 -26.01 -4.31
C THR A 131 -17.80 -24.51 -4.41
N GLY A 132 -18.65 -23.67 -3.82
CA GLY A 132 -18.49 -22.23 -3.76
C GLY A 132 -17.25 -21.78 -2.96
N ASP A 133 -16.90 -22.48 -1.87
CA ASP A 133 -15.70 -22.21 -1.08
C ASP A 133 -14.42 -22.55 -1.87
N LEU A 134 -14.41 -23.70 -2.54
CA LEU A 134 -13.30 -24.09 -3.43
C LEU A 134 -13.11 -23.08 -4.56
N LEU A 135 -14.19 -22.64 -5.19
CA LEU A 135 -14.14 -21.63 -6.25
C LEU A 135 -13.60 -20.28 -5.75
N THR A 136 -14.04 -19.85 -4.56
CA THR A 136 -13.55 -18.60 -3.94
C THR A 136 -12.07 -18.68 -3.63
N ARG A 137 -11.60 -19.78 -3.08
CA ARG A 137 -10.16 -20.01 -2.79
C ARG A 137 -9.35 -20.02 -4.07
N TRP A 138 -9.81 -20.72 -5.09
CA TRP A 138 -9.13 -20.81 -6.38
C TRP A 138 -9.08 -19.47 -7.12
N SER A 139 -10.16 -18.68 -7.12
CA SER A 139 -10.25 -17.44 -7.90
C SER A 139 -9.75 -16.21 -7.11
N SER A 140 -10.31 -15.97 -5.92
CA SER A 140 -10.09 -14.75 -5.15
C SER A 140 -8.85 -14.82 -4.28
N ASP A 141 -8.68 -15.89 -3.47
CA ASP A 141 -7.57 -15.97 -2.52
C ASP A 141 -6.23 -16.08 -3.24
N VAL A 142 -6.18 -16.82 -4.35
CA VAL A 142 -4.98 -16.91 -5.19
C VAL A 142 -4.59 -15.55 -5.75
N SER A 143 -5.55 -14.77 -6.27
CA SER A 143 -5.29 -13.44 -6.81
C SER A 143 -4.80 -12.46 -5.74
N VAL A 144 -5.32 -12.57 -4.52
CA VAL A 144 -4.84 -11.76 -3.38
C VAL A 144 -3.40 -12.14 -3.01
N ILE A 145 -3.07 -13.43 -3.00
CA ILE A 145 -1.72 -13.92 -2.67
C ILE A 145 -0.74 -13.51 -3.76
N SER A 146 -1.04 -13.76 -5.03
CA SER A 146 -0.15 -13.46 -6.16
C SER A 146 0.16 -11.97 -6.26
N SER A 147 -0.86 -11.11 -6.17
CA SER A 147 -0.68 -9.65 -6.19
C SER A 147 0.05 -9.13 -4.94
N GLY A 148 -0.25 -9.69 -3.76
CA GLY A 148 0.35 -9.27 -2.50
C GLY A 148 1.84 -9.55 -2.45
N VAL A 149 2.24 -10.77 -2.72
CA VAL A 149 3.64 -11.24 -2.57
C VAL A 149 4.58 -10.54 -3.54
N LEU A 150 4.17 -10.39 -4.78
CA LEU A 150 5.00 -9.81 -5.84
C LEU A 150 5.14 -8.29 -5.72
N ASN A 151 4.15 -7.63 -5.17
CA ASN A 151 4.20 -6.19 -4.98
C ASN A 151 4.88 -5.78 -3.66
N TRP A 152 4.75 -6.57 -2.59
CA TRP A 152 5.22 -6.16 -1.27
C TRP A 152 6.75 -6.17 -1.15
N ILE A 153 7.41 -7.26 -1.53
CA ILE A 153 8.87 -7.42 -1.32
C ILE A 153 9.67 -6.43 -2.18
N PRO A 154 9.47 -6.36 -3.52
CA PRO A 154 10.21 -5.42 -4.36
C PRO A 154 9.90 -3.96 -4.01
N ASN A 155 8.64 -3.63 -3.76
CA ASN A 155 8.24 -2.27 -3.40
C ASN A 155 8.86 -1.85 -2.05
N LEU A 156 8.96 -2.75 -1.07
CA LEU A 156 9.63 -2.44 0.19
C LEU A 156 11.11 -2.06 -0.04
N ILE A 157 11.80 -2.77 -0.92
CA ILE A 157 13.19 -2.48 -1.27
C ILE A 157 13.29 -1.09 -1.96
N ILE A 158 12.43 -0.85 -2.96
CA ILE A 158 12.39 0.40 -3.71
C ILE A 158 12.07 1.59 -2.80
N TYR A 159 11.04 1.46 -1.93
CA TYR A 159 10.67 2.55 -1.01
C TYR A 159 11.72 2.77 0.07
N THR A 160 12.39 1.71 0.56
CA THR A 160 13.50 1.84 1.50
C THR A 160 14.67 2.55 0.83
N ALA A 161 15.02 2.22 -0.40
CA ALA A 161 16.06 2.91 -1.16
C ALA A 161 15.69 4.39 -1.40
N LYS A 162 14.44 4.68 -1.80
CA LYS A 162 13.93 6.06 -1.93
C LYS A 162 14.04 6.84 -0.61
N PHE A 163 13.68 6.20 0.49
CA PHE A 163 13.78 6.81 1.81
C PHE A 163 15.22 7.14 2.17
N ILE A 164 16.13 6.16 2.04
CA ILE A 164 17.56 6.33 2.37
C ILE A 164 18.19 7.42 1.49
N THR A 165 17.96 7.39 0.18
CA THR A 165 18.51 8.39 -0.74
C THR A 165 17.97 9.79 -0.49
N SER A 166 16.66 9.94 -0.28
CA SER A 166 16.05 11.23 0.04
C SER A 166 16.54 11.76 1.40
N PHE A 167 16.65 10.89 2.40
CA PHE A 167 17.17 11.25 3.72
C PHE A 167 18.65 11.66 3.66
N ALA A 168 19.48 10.92 2.93
CA ALA A 168 20.89 11.23 2.75
C ALA A 168 21.09 12.60 2.09
N VAL A 169 20.30 12.92 1.07
CA VAL A 169 20.35 14.23 0.40
C VAL A 169 19.95 15.35 1.37
N VAL A 170 18.84 15.19 2.09
CA VAL A 170 18.40 16.22 3.04
C VAL A 170 19.45 16.40 4.16
N PHE A 171 20.01 15.31 4.68
CA PHE A 171 21.04 15.32 5.70
C PHE A 171 22.32 16.02 5.25
N TYR A 172 22.72 15.81 3.98
CA TYR A 172 23.91 16.46 3.40
C TYR A 172 23.78 17.98 3.33
N TYR A 173 22.59 18.49 2.99
CA TYR A 173 22.37 19.93 2.87
C TYR A 173 22.07 20.62 4.21
N ASP A 174 21.28 20.00 5.08
CA ASP A 174 20.94 20.56 6.40
C ASP A 174 20.46 19.47 7.38
N VAL A 175 21.23 19.25 8.43
CA VAL A 175 20.94 18.26 9.49
C VAL A 175 19.65 18.61 10.25
N THR A 176 19.33 19.89 10.43
CA THR A 176 18.15 20.32 11.17
C THR A 176 16.85 19.89 10.47
N PHE A 177 16.81 20.01 9.13
CA PHE A 177 15.70 19.51 8.34
C PHE A 177 15.55 17.99 8.40
N ALA A 178 16.68 17.26 8.36
CA ALA A 178 16.68 15.81 8.49
C ALA A 178 16.09 15.36 9.83
N LEU A 179 16.47 16.01 10.94
CA LEU A 179 15.93 15.72 12.27
C LEU A 179 14.44 16.05 12.37
N LEU A 180 14.00 17.17 11.80
CA LEU A 180 12.59 17.55 11.80
C LEU A 180 11.73 16.57 10.98
N ALA A 181 12.24 16.07 9.86
CA ALA A 181 11.57 15.04 9.08
C ALA A 181 11.44 13.73 9.87
N LEU A 182 12.44 13.36 10.67
CA LEU A 182 12.40 12.17 11.54
C LEU A 182 11.33 12.25 12.62
N ILE A 183 11.00 13.42 13.15
CA ILE A 183 9.95 13.59 14.17
C ILE A 183 8.57 13.23 13.62
N GLY A 184 8.31 13.46 12.34
CA GLY A 184 7.04 13.11 11.70
C GLY A 184 6.76 11.60 11.65
N ILE A 185 7.80 10.77 11.61
CA ILE A 185 7.69 9.31 11.47
C ILE A 185 7.01 8.65 12.69
N PRO A 186 7.47 8.85 13.95
CA PRO A 186 6.82 8.22 15.10
C PRO A 186 5.38 8.68 15.30
N VAL A 187 5.06 9.93 14.99
CA VAL A 187 3.68 10.44 15.05
C VAL A 187 2.79 9.70 14.06
N SER A 188 3.23 9.54 12.81
CA SER A 188 2.51 8.80 11.77
C SER A 188 2.33 7.32 12.15
N ILE A 189 3.34 6.67 12.71
CA ILE A 189 3.28 5.26 13.16
C ILE A 189 2.25 5.07 14.27
N VAL A 190 2.22 5.94 15.28
CA VAL A 190 1.27 5.85 16.40
C VAL A 190 -0.16 6.02 15.89
N MET A 191 -0.41 7.00 15.03
CA MET A 191 -1.74 7.24 14.46
C MET A 191 -2.18 6.09 13.54
N SER A 192 -1.30 5.61 12.68
CA SER A 192 -1.58 4.46 11.79
C SER A 192 -1.92 3.20 12.57
N LYS A 193 -1.25 2.92 13.69
CA LYS A 193 -1.51 1.73 14.52
C LYS A 193 -2.93 1.74 15.11
N THR A 194 -3.41 2.90 15.54
CA THR A 194 -4.77 3.05 16.06
C THR A 194 -5.82 2.85 14.97
N LEU A 195 -5.58 3.38 13.77
CA LEU A 195 -6.45 3.21 12.62
C LEU A 195 -6.49 1.75 12.15
N LEU A 196 -5.34 1.09 12.04
CA LEU A 196 -5.22 -0.30 11.58
C LEU A 196 -6.03 -1.26 12.45
N SER A 197 -5.98 -1.11 13.78
CA SER A 197 -6.76 -1.98 14.68
C SER A 197 -8.26 -1.83 14.49
N LYS A 198 -8.73 -0.60 14.28
CA LYS A 198 -10.13 -0.30 14.01
C LYS A 198 -10.59 -0.76 12.62
N MET A 199 -9.71 -0.62 11.61
CA MET A 199 -9.95 -1.17 10.28
C MET A 199 -10.08 -2.70 10.29
N GLN A 200 -9.21 -3.41 11.01
CA GLN A 200 -9.29 -4.86 11.14
C GLN A 200 -10.59 -5.32 11.80
N ALA A 201 -11.04 -4.63 12.86
CA ALA A 201 -12.33 -4.91 13.50
C ALA A 201 -13.50 -4.67 12.54
N ASN A 202 -13.50 -3.57 11.81
CA ASN A 202 -14.53 -3.26 10.82
C ASN A 202 -14.53 -4.27 9.64
N ASN A 203 -13.35 -4.68 9.17
CA ASN A 203 -13.25 -5.66 8.09
C ASN A 203 -13.84 -7.02 8.51
N LYS A 204 -13.62 -7.44 9.77
CA LYS A 204 -14.25 -8.65 10.32
C LYS A 204 -15.78 -8.54 10.38
N GLN A 205 -16.30 -7.41 10.87
CA GLN A 205 -17.74 -7.16 10.93
C GLN A 205 -18.35 -7.09 9.52
N SER A 206 -17.65 -6.43 8.58
CA SER A 206 -18.09 -6.36 7.19
C SER A 206 -18.12 -7.74 6.53
N ALA A 207 -17.11 -8.58 6.76
CA ALA A 207 -17.07 -9.94 6.24
C ALA A 207 -18.21 -10.79 6.79
N ALA A 208 -18.48 -10.72 8.11
CA ALA A 208 -19.60 -11.43 8.74
C ALA A 208 -20.95 -10.96 8.18
N MET A 209 -21.11 -9.65 7.98
CA MET A 209 -22.36 -9.11 7.43
C MET A 209 -22.55 -9.47 5.95
N ASN A 210 -21.46 -9.42 5.16
CA ASN A 210 -21.49 -9.87 3.77
C ASN A 210 -21.85 -11.36 3.67
N ALA A 211 -21.29 -12.21 4.55
CA ALA A 211 -21.65 -13.62 4.59
C ALA A 211 -23.14 -13.83 4.91
N LYS A 212 -23.69 -13.07 5.88
CA LYS A 212 -25.11 -13.10 6.22
C LYS A 212 -25.99 -12.66 5.04
N MET A 213 -25.63 -11.59 4.35
CA MET A 213 -26.35 -11.13 3.14
C MET A 213 -26.28 -12.15 2.01
N SER A 214 -25.10 -12.70 1.75
CA SER A 214 -24.92 -13.71 0.70
C SER A 214 -25.71 -14.98 1.01
N GLY A 215 -25.73 -15.43 2.27
CA GLY A 215 -26.56 -16.56 2.71
C GLY A 215 -28.06 -16.29 2.47
N PHE A 216 -28.55 -15.10 2.85
CA PHE A 216 -29.93 -14.69 2.60
C PHE A 216 -30.26 -14.65 1.09
N HIS A 217 -29.37 -14.11 0.26
CA HIS A 217 -29.58 -14.11 -1.20
C HIS A 217 -29.62 -15.53 -1.77
N GLN A 218 -28.68 -16.39 -1.35
CA GLN A 218 -28.65 -17.78 -1.79
C GLN A 218 -29.92 -18.52 -1.39
N GLU A 219 -30.40 -18.39 -0.15
CA GLU A 219 -31.63 -18.97 0.34
C GLU A 219 -32.82 -18.46 -0.46
N THR A 220 -32.91 -17.14 -0.69
CA THR A 220 -33.99 -16.51 -1.44
C THR A 220 -34.09 -17.05 -2.89
N PHE A 221 -32.91 -17.08 -3.58
CA PHE A 221 -32.90 -17.55 -4.97
C PHE A 221 -33.09 -19.07 -5.10
N SER A 222 -32.60 -19.84 -4.15
CA SER A 222 -32.84 -21.30 -4.15
C SER A 222 -34.31 -21.66 -3.93
N ASN A 223 -35.04 -20.84 -3.18
CA ASN A 223 -36.44 -21.08 -2.84
C ASN A 223 -37.42 -20.13 -3.56
N ILE A 224 -36.98 -19.52 -4.68
CA ILE A 224 -37.81 -18.49 -5.38
C ILE A 224 -39.19 -18.98 -5.82
N GLN A 225 -39.30 -20.26 -6.16
CA GLN A 225 -40.60 -20.87 -6.54
C GLN A 225 -41.54 -20.91 -5.34
N ALA A 226 -41.07 -21.34 -4.18
CA ALA A 226 -41.86 -21.37 -2.96
C ALA A 226 -42.26 -19.95 -2.50
N ILE A 227 -41.33 -19.00 -2.55
CA ILE A 227 -41.59 -17.60 -2.20
C ILE A 227 -42.71 -17.02 -3.06
N LYS A 228 -42.70 -17.31 -4.36
CA LYS A 228 -43.75 -16.86 -5.29
C LYS A 228 -45.08 -17.63 -5.08
N ALA A 229 -45.02 -18.96 -4.87
CA ALA A 229 -46.20 -19.78 -4.68
C ALA A 229 -46.99 -19.41 -3.41
N PHE A 230 -46.28 -19.00 -2.35
CA PHE A 230 -46.92 -18.61 -1.07
C PHE A 230 -47.05 -17.09 -0.88
N ASP A 231 -46.78 -16.29 -1.93
CA ASP A 231 -46.84 -14.81 -1.92
C ASP A 231 -46.03 -14.16 -0.78
N LEU A 232 -44.85 -14.71 -0.50
CA LEU A 232 -43.98 -14.24 0.57
C LEU A 232 -43.04 -13.07 0.14
N ILE A 233 -43.28 -12.49 -1.05
CA ILE A 233 -42.45 -11.43 -1.64
C ILE A 233 -42.30 -10.24 -0.68
N PRO A 234 -43.39 -9.68 -0.06
CA PRO A 234 -43.24 -8.54 0.83
C PRO A 234 -42.39 -8.83 2.05
N LEU A 235 -42.49 -10.05 2.60
CA LEU A 235 -41.72 -10.48 3.77
C LEU A 235 -40.19 -10.53 3.46
N TYR A 236 -39.84 -11.12 2.32
CA TYR A 236 -38.42 -11.22 1.91
C TYR A 236 -37.83 -9.88 1.54
N VAL A 237 -38.59 -8.97 0.93
CA VAL A 237 -38.18 -7.60 0.65
C VAL A 237 -37.95 -6.83 1.95
N CYS A 238 -38.86 -6.92 2.91
CA CYS A 238 -38.73 -6.30 4.23
C CYS A 238 -37.44 -6.80 4.94
N ARG A 239 -37.22 -8.12 4.92
CA ARG A 239 -36.04 -8.73 5.52
C ARG A 239 -34.72 -8.28 4.86
N LEU A 240 -34.71 -8.14 3.53
CA LEU A 240 -33.58 -7.58 2.80
C LEU A 240 -33.33 -6.15 3.22
N GLN A 241 -34.37 -5.32 3.33
CA GLN A 241 -34.22 -3.91 3.76
C GLN A 241 -33.67 -3.79 5.18
N GLU A 242 -34.07 -4.65 6.12
CA GLU A 242 -33.50 -4.70 7.47
C GLU A 242 -32.01 -5.01 7.42
N LEU A 243 -31.60 -6.05 6.68
CA LEU A 243 -30.19 -6.42 6.53
C LEU A 243 -29.36 -5.29 5.91
N GLN A 244 -29.90 -4.63 4.89
CA GLN A 244 -29.25 -3.49 4.23
C GLN A 244 -29.15 -2.29 5.18
N LYS A 245 -30.16 -2.02 6.00
CA LYS A 245 -30.13 -0.95 7.01
C LYS A 245 -29.06 -1.20 8.06
N ASP A 246 -28.95 -2.43 8.54
CA ASP A 246 -27.91 -2.82 9.49
C ASP A 246 -26.50 -2.65 8.89
N TYR A 247 -26.30 -3.15 7.67
CA TYR A 247 -25.06 -3.01 6.93
C TYR A 247 -24.70 -1.53 6.72
N PHE A 248 -25.66 -0.71 6.28
CA PHE A 248 -25.47 0.72 6.08
C PHE A 248 -25.11 1.43 7.36
N SER A 249 -25.78 1.14 8.48
CA SER A 249 -25.51 1.75 9.78
C SER A 249 -24.09 1.45 10.27
N MET A 250 -23.65 0.21 10.11
CA MET A 250 -22.30 -0.25 10.41
C MET A 250 -21.26 0.48 9.55
N LYS A 251 -21.48 0.51 8.24
CA LYS A 251 -20.58 1.20 7.30
C LYS A 251 -20.51 2.70 7.54
N LYS A 252 -21.66 3.33 7.85
CA LYS A 252 -21.72 4.76 8.17
C LYS A 252 -20.90 5.11 9.41
N LYS A 253 -20.97 4.29 10.48
CA LYS A 253 -20.14 4.49 11.69
C LYS A 253 -18.66 4.40 11.37
N PHE A 254 -18.27 3.39 10.59
CA PHE A 254 -16.89 3.22 10.18
C PHE A 254 -16.41 4.36 9.29
N GLN A 255 -17.22 4.78 8.31
CA GLN A 255 -16.86 5.87 7.39
C GLN A 255 -16.64 7.19 8.12
N LYS A 256 -17.49 7.51 9.12
CA LYS A 256 -17.29 8.68 9.99
C LYS A 256 -15.95 8.61 10.74
N LEU A 257 -15.63 7.44 11.30
CA LEU A 257 -14.37 7.24 12.02
C LEU A 257 -13.16 7.34 11.05
N SER A 258 -13.26 6.74 9.88
CA SER A 258 -12.23 6.79 8.84
C SER A 258 -12.00 8.24 8.37
N ALA A 259 -13.07 8.98 8.10
CA ALA A 259 -12.99 10.39 7.72
C ALA A 259 -12.33 11.24 8.81
N PHE A 260 -12.76 11.08 10.08
CA PHE A 260 -12.14 11.79 11.20
C PHE A 260 -10.64 11.49 11.32
N THR A 261 -10.26 10.21 11.22
CA THR A 261 -8.85 9.81 11.29
C THR A 261 -8.05 10.37 10.12
N SER A 262 -8.63 10.35 8.90
CA SER A 262 -8.01 10.94 7.71
C SER A 262 -7.78 12.44 7.85
N ILE A 263 -8.76 13.17 8.39
CA ILE A 263 -8.63 14.60 8.70
C ILE A 263 -7.51 14.84 9.70
N MET A 264 -7.46 14.06 10.78
CA MET A 264 -6.40 14.18 11.79
C MET A 264 -5.01 13.90 11.21
N MET A 265 -4.88 12.85 10.38
CA MET A 265 -3.62 12.56 9.68
C MET A 265 -3.21 13.67 8.73
N SER A 266 -4.16 14.21 7.96
CA SER A 266 -3.92 15.35 7.07
C SER A 266 -3.50 16.59 7.85
N PHE A 267 -4.14 16.86 8.99
CA PHE A 267 -3.77 17.98 9.85
C PHE A 267 -2.34 17.87 10.39
N VAL A 268 -1.94 16.68 10.87
CA VAL A 268 -0.54 16.42 11.28
C VAL A 268 0.42 16.62 10.09
N GLY A 269 0.04 16.13 8.92
CA GLY A 269 0.80 16.34 7.69
C GLY A 269 0.97 17.83 7.35
N ILE A 270 -0.09 18.63 7.52
CA ILE A 270 -0.07 20.08 7.31
C ILE A 270 0.87 20.75 8.33
N VAL A 271 0.73 20.45 9.61
CA VAL A 271 1.57 21.05 10.67
C VAL A 271 3.05 20.78 10.41
N VAL A 272 3.44 19.53 10.14
CA VAL A 272 4.82 19.17 9.78
C VAL A 272 5.26 19.91 8.51
N SER A 273 4.36 20.07 7.52
CA SER A 273 4.60 20.80 6.28
C SER A 273 4.98 22.25 6.52
N TYR A 274 4.10 22.94 7.18
CA TYR A 274 4.30 24.36 7.40
C TYR A 274 5.45 24.63 8.37
N SER A 275 5.72 23.73 9.32
CA SER A 275 6.92 23.81 10.18
C SER A 275 8.20 23.70 9.36
N CYS A 276 8.29 22.72 8.44
CA CYS A 276 9.42 22.62 7.52
C CYS A 276 9.54 23.85 6.62
N TYR A 277 8.40 24.35 6.12
CA TYR A 277 8.38 25.52 5.24
C TYR A 277 8.85 26.80 5.99
N ALA A 278 8.33 27.04 7.20
CA ALA A 278 8.71 28.17 8.03
C ALA A 278 10.22 28.14 8.39
N LEU A 279 10.72 26.96 8.75
CA LEU A 279 12.14 26.77 9.03
C LEU A 279 12.98 26.98 7.76
N GLY A 280 12.50 26.56 6.59
CA GLY A 280 13.12 26.82 5.30
C GLY A 280 13.23 28.32 4.98
N ILE A 281 12.15 29.05 5.13
CA ILE A 281 12.14 30.51 4.95
C ILE A 281 13.15 31.16 5.90
N TYR A 282 13.12 30.83 7.19
CA TYR A 282 14.05 31.37 8.16
C TYR A 282 15.52 31.12 7.77
N ARG A 283 15.85 29.89 7.34
CA ARG A 283 17.21 29.52 6.89
C ARG A 283 17.64 30.22 5.60
N VAL A 284 16.72 30.47 4.69
CA VAL A 284 16.98 31.26 3.49
C VAL A 284 17.27 32.74 3.86
N PHE A 285 16.47 33.32 4.75
CA PHE A 285 16.71 34.70 5.23
C PHE A 285 18.05 34.85 5.96
N THR A 286 18.49 33.83 6.70
CA THR A 286 19.79 33.84 7.37
C THR A 286 20.95 33.52 6.42
N GLY A 287 20.68 33.26 5.14
CA GLY A 287 21.70 32.91 4.14
C GLY A 287 22.30 31.50 4.31
N ALA A 288 21.73 30.66 5.19
CA ALA A 288 22.25 29.33 5.46
C ALA A 288 21.95 28.32 4.34
N ILE A 289 20.85 28.51 3.60
CA ILE A 289 20.45 27.69 2.46
C ILE A 289 19.94 28.58 1.31
N THR A 290 19.98 28.01 0.10
CA THR A 290 19.41 28.68 -1.09
C THR A 290 17.92 28.38 -1.26
N TYR A 291 17.22 29.19 -2.07
CA TYR A 291 15.83 28.94 -2.45
C TYR A 291 15.66 27.58 -3.14
N GLY A 292 16.61 27.18 -3.99
CA GLY A 292 16.60 25.87 -4.63
C GLY A 292 16.73 24.74 -3.63
N THR A 293 17.57 24.87 -2.59
CA THR A 293 17.68 23.87 -1.53
C THR A 293 16.37 23.72 -0.75
N MET A 294 15.67 24.81 -0.47
CA MET A 294 14.35 24.78 0.16
C MET A 294 13.32 24.02 -0.70
N THR A 295 13.30 24.24 -2.03
CA THR A 295 12.41 23.50 -2.93
C THR A 295 12.76 22.00 -3.02
N LEU A 296 14.05 21.66 -2.96
CA LEU A 296 14.52 20.28 -2.91
C LEU A 296 13.98 19.59 -1.65
N PHE A 297 14.07 20.21 -0.48
CA PHE A 297 13.54 19.64 0.76
C PHE A 297 12.05 19.39 0.71
N TYR A 298 11.30 20.30 0.09
CA TYR A 298 9.87 20.13 -0.09
C TYR A 298 9.53 18.92 -0.98
N ARG A 299 10.30 18.68 -2.03
CA ARG A 299 10.16 17.49 -2.90
C ARG A 299 10.57 16.19 -2.20
N CYS A 300 11.73 16.16 -1.55
CA CYS A 300 12.20 14.99 -0.81
C CYS A 300 11.24 14.60 0.31
N ARG A 301 10.62 15.57 0.97
CA ARG A 301 9.60 15.35 1.98
C ARG A 301 8.39 14.58 1.46
N ALA A 302 7.93 14.84 0.24
CA ALA A 302 6.81 14.11 -0.36
C ALA A 302 7.10 12.60 -0.48
N VAL A 303 8.37 12.23 -0.61
CA VAL A 303 8.86 10.84 -0.61
C VAL A 303 8.94 10.27 0.80
N LEU A 304 9.29 11.09 1.80
CA LEU A 304 9.41 10.68 3.20
C LEU A 304 8.03 10.50 3.88
N GLN A 305 7.01 11.20 3.39
CA GLN A 305 5.60 10.99 3.79
C GLN A 305 4.97 9.91 2.91
N VAL A 306 5.33 8.67 3.15
CA VAL A 306 4.70 7.50 2.50
C VAL A 306 3.20 7.53 2.82
N ARG A 307 2.39 7.61 1.76
CA ARG A 307 0.93 7.43 1.81
C ARG A 307 0.55 5.99 2.07
#